data_92543909aa8b3321df38f51159a39cce
#
_entry.id   92543909aa8b3321df38f51159a39cce
#
_cell.length_a   1.000
_cell.length_b   1.000
_cell.length_c   1.000
_cell.angle_alpha   90.00
_cell.angle_beta   90.00
_cell.angle_gamma   90.00
#
_symmetry.space_group_name_H-M   'P 1'
#
loop_
_entity.id
_entity.type
_entity.pdbx_description
1 polymer ?
#
loop_
_entity_poly.entity_id
_entity_poly.type
_entity_poly.pdbx_seq_one_letter_code
_entity_poly.pdbx_strand_id
1 'polypeptide(L)'
;MIAIAADLGIDSSGAPTSMGFHFVLLPLRVYEAHGGDPFYLAQNVPPVWDRRGALPLVELPGPKRRTVEDVCASLKREDGPTLLGATQGLVDGSAVAWIRPYDDAIVPSLWQLLPTRARTELWPASFAFSNQLRFDAVVLPEPDKENLTRRYLSEEQAANYPEGRYELSVQSAAEAGDQAWLDEVLSRRGRRDTWRMGILLIMGIVILYAALSLMRALGR
;
A
#
# COMPACT_ATOMS: atom_id res chain seq x y z
N MET A 1 6.29 6.70 -9.15
CA MET A 1 6.57 5.86 -10.34
C MET A 1 5.86 4.53 -10.16
N ILE A 2 5.16 4.06 -11.19
CA ILE A 2 4.57 2.71 -11.25
C ILE A 2 5.33 1.96 -12.34
N ALA A 3 5.78 0.75 -12.06
CA ALA A 3 6.43 -0.12 -13.04
C ALA A 3 5.49 -1.29 -13.34
N ILE A 4 5.25 -1.53 -14.62
CA ILE A 4 4.50 -2.66 -15.14
C ILE A 4 5.50 -3.55 -15.86
N ALA A 5 5.66 -4.78 -15.42
CA ALA A 5 6.51 -5.77 -16.06
C ALA A 5 5.64 -6.82 -16.76
N ALA A 6 6.04 -7.25 -17.94
CA ALA A 6 5.38 -8.34 -18.63
C ALA A 6 6.42 -9.20 -19.36
N ASP A 7 6.12 -10.49 -19.46
CA ASP A 7 6.79 -11.39 -20.39
C ASP A 7 6.25 -11.10 -21.80
N LEU A 8 7.13 -10.73 -22.71
CA LEU A 8 6.77 -10.44 -24.09
C LEU A 8 6.60 -11.72 -24.96
N GLY A 9 6.73 -12.88 -24.35
CA GLY A 9 6.47 -14.17 -24.97
C GLY A 9 7.65 -14.74 -25.77
N ILE A 10 7.33 -15.43 -26.85
CA ILE A 10 8.30 -16.09 -27.73
C ILE A 10 8.35 -15.30 -29.05
N ASP A 11 9.54 -15.00 -29.54
CA ASP A 11 9.71 -14.32 -30.81
C ASP A 11 9.36 -15.26 -32.01
N SER A 12 9.40 -14.71 -33.23
CA SER A 12 9.11 -15.45 -34.44
C SER A 12 10.09 -16.58 -34.74
N SER A 13 11.23 -16.63 -34.02
CA SER A 13 12.23 -17.71 -34.13
C SER A 13 12.04 -18.82 -33.09
N GLY A 14 11.07 -18.65 -32.14
CA GLY A 14 10.83 -19.57 -31.04
C GLY A 14 11.75 -19.34 -29.83
N ALA A 15 12.54 -18.27 -29.83
CA ALA A 15 13.36 -17.92 -28.69
C ALA A 15 12.53 -17.12 -27.64
N PRO A 16 12.77 -17.33 -26.32
CA PRO A 16 12.11 -16.55 -25.30
C PRO A 16 12.46 -15.07 -25.48
N THR A 17 11.45 -14.22 -25.53
CA THR A 17 11.61 -12.78 -25.59
C THR A 17 12.03 -12.24 -24.22
N SER A 18 12.67 -11.08 -24.24
CA SER A 18 13.04 -10.39 -23.01
C SER A 18 11.80 -9.88 -22.25
N MET A 19 11.92 -9.72 -20.95
CA MET A 19 10.90 -9.02 -20.16
C MET A 19 10.79 -7.56 -20.61
N GLY A 20 9.55 -7.11 -20.83
CA GLY A 20 9.25 -5.72 -21.06
C GLY A 20 8.96 -4.98 -19.75
N PHE A 21 9.42 -3.73 -19.66
CA PHE A 21 9.13 -2.84 -18.56
C PHE A 21 8.50 -1.55 -19.08
N HIS A 22 7.35 -1.23 -18.54
CA HIS A 22 6.67 0.05 -18.81
C HIS A 22 6.62 0.86 -17.51
N PHE A 23 7.13 2.09 -17.56
CA PHE A 23 7.18 2.97 -16.42
C PHE A 23 6.17 4.11 -16.57
N VAL A 24 5.28 4.26 -15.60
CA VAL A 24 4.36 5.39 -15.51
C VAL A 24 4.89 6.37 -14.48
N LEU A 25 5.27 7.56 -14.94
CA LEU A 25 5.72 8.65 -14.10
C LEU A 25 4.58 9.63 -13.88
N LEU A 26 4.21 9.87 -12.65
CA LEU A 26 3.15 10.82 -12.29
C LEU A 26 3.56 11.63 -11.05
N PRO A 27 3.08 12.88 -10.92
CA PRO A 27 3.29 13.67 -9.73
C PRO A 27 2.65 12.99 -8.51
N LEU A 28 3.30 13.10 -7.34
CA LEU A 28 2.79 12.50 -6.10
C LEU A 28 1.34 12.94 -5.79
N ARG A 29 1.04 14.23 -5.99
CA ARG A 29 -0.32 14.77 -5.81
C ARG A 29 -1.39 14.05 -6.65
N VAL A 30 -1.02 13.59 -7.85
CA VAL A 30 -1.94 12.84 -8.74
C VAL A 30 -2.13 11.43 -8.18
N TYR A 31 -1.07 10.79 -7.72
CA TYR A 31 -1.13 9.48 -7.06
C TYR A 31 -2.00 9.53 -5.79
N GLU A 32 -1.81 10.55 -4.97
CA GLU A 32 -2.62 10.79 -3.75
C GLU A 32 -4.09 11.05 -4.10
N ALA A 33 -4.37 11.86 -5.13
CA ALA A 33 -5.73 12.13 -5.58
C ALA A 33 -6.45 10.84 -6.05
N HIS A 34 -5.71 9.84 -6.55
CA HIS A 34 -6.23 8.50 -6.90
C HIS A 34 -6.20 7.51 -5.71
N GLY A 35 -6.07 8.02 -4.49
CA GLY A 35 -6.12 7.22 -3.26
C GLY A 35 -4.94 6.27 -3.10
N GLY A 36 -3.80 6.51 -3.76
CA GLY A 36 -2.60 5.68 -3.64
C GLY A 36 -2.79 4.27 -4.21
N ASP A 37 -3.54 4.11 -5.31
CA ASP A 37 -3.83 2.81 -5.92
C ASP A 37 -3.01 2.59 -7.21
N PRO A 38 -1.83 1.93 -7.11
CA PRO A 38 -1.02 1.69 -8.30
C PRO A 38 -1.65 0.66 -9.24
N PHE A 39 -2.46 -0.26 -8.73
CA PHE A 39 -3.12 -1.30 -9.52
C PHE A 39 -4.22 -0.72 -10.39
N TYR A 40 -5.07 0.14 -9.81
CA TYR A 40 -6.08 0.88 -10.56
C TYR A 40 -5.45 1.75 -11.66
N LEU A 41 -4.38 2.47 -11.33
CA LEU A 41 -3.67 3.29 -12.29
C LEU A 41 -3.04 2.46 -13.41
N ALA A 42 -2.41 1.33 -13.07
CA ALA A 42 -1.82 0.42 -14.06
C ALA A 42 -2.85 -0.15 -15.04
N GLN A 43 -4.04 -0.50 -14.55
CA GLN A 43 -5.14 -0.99 -15.40
C GLN A 43 -5.65 0.07 -16.40
N ASN A 44 -5.58 1.34 -16.03
CA ASN A 44 -6.07 2.45 -16.86
C ASN A 44 -4.98 3.08 -17.75
N VAL A 45 -3.73 2.65 -17.58
CA VAL A 45 -2.59 3.03 -18.43
C VAL A 45 -1.97 1.76 -19.01
N PRO A 46 -2.63 1.11 -19.99
CA PRO A 46 -2.14 -0.13 -20.55
C PRO A 46 -0.78 0.10 -21.21
N PRO A 47 0.19 -0.80 -20.99
CA PRO A 47 1.51 -0.67 -21.56
C PRO A 47 1.47 -0.84 -23.08
N VAL A 48 2.26 -0.03 -23.79
CA VAL A 48 2.49 -0.14 -25.22
C VAL A 48 3.96 -0.48 -25.41
N TRP A 49 4.23 -1.74 -25.80
CA TRP A 49 5.58 -2.29 -25.83
C TRP A 49 6.41 -1.89 -27.05
N ASP A 50 5.75 -1.63 -28.20
CA ASP A 50 6.43 -1.33 -29.48
C ASP A 50 6.58 0.16 -29.76
N ARG A 51 6.40 1.00 -28.77
CA ARG A 51 6.33 2.44 -28.99
C ARG A 51 7.69 3.07 -29.15
N ARG A 52 7.87 3.73 -30.31
CA ARG A 52 9.00 4.61 -30.58
C ARG A 52 8.51 6.03 -30.75
N GLY A 53 9.22 7.02 -30.18
CA GLY A 53 8.91 8.44 -30.33
C GLY A 53 8.34 9.09 -29.06
N ALA A 54 7.59 10.17 -29.22
CA ALA A 54 7.04 10.94 -28.11
C ALA A 54 6.07 10.12 -27.24
N LEU A 55 6.16 10.27 -25.93
CA LEU A 55 5.21 9.66 -24.99
C LEU A 55 3.82 10.29 -25.17
N PRO A 56 2.73 9.49 -25.14
CA PRO A 56 1.39 10.03 -25.24
C PRO A 56 1.02 10.77 -23.97
N LEU A 57 0.19 11.77 -24.10
CA LEU A 57 -0.65 12.21 -23.01
C LEU A 57 -1.67 11.12 -22.71
N VAL A 58 -1.74 10.70 -21.46
CA VAL A 58 -2.74 9.74 -20.97
C VAL A 58 -3.68 10.49 -20.05
N GLU A 59 -4.96 10.49 -20.39
CA GLU A 59 -6.00 10.96 -19.48
C GLU A 59 -6.32 9.85 -18.49
N LEU A 60 -6.11 10.14 -17.20
CA LEU A 60 -6.48 9.22 -16.15
C LEU A 60 -7.95 9.37 -15.81
N PRO A 61 -8.68 8.27 -15.60
CA PRO A 61 -10.05 8.35 -15.11
C PRO A 61 -10.05 8.95 -13.69
N GLY A 62 -11.23 9.38 -13.21
CA GLY A 62 -11.36 9.84 -11.83
C GLY A 62 -10.98 8.76 -10.80
N PRO A 63 -10.70 9.16 -9.56
CA PRO A 63 -10.36 8.21 -8.51
C PRO A 63 -11.49 7.20 -8.27
N LYS A 64 -11.14 5.91 -8.17
CA LYS A 64 -12.09 4.86 -7.85
C LYS A 64 -12.40 4.90 -6.35
N ARG A 65 -13.70 5.04 -5.99
CA ARG A 65 -14.16 4.84 -4.62
C ARG A 65 -14.15 3.35 -4.29
N ARG A 66 -13.66 3.00 -3.12
CA ARG A 66 -13.75 1.64 -2.59
C ARG A 66 -15.13 1.43 -2.01
N THR A 67 -15.81 0.37 -2.42
CA THR A 67 -17.14 0.04 -1.91
C THR A 67 -17.08 -1.07 -0.87
N VAL A 68 -18.16 -1.20 -0.09
CA VAL A 68 -18.31 -2.32 0.84
C VAL A 68 -18.23 -3.65 0.08
N GLU A 69 -18.78 -3.71 -1.13
CA GLU A 69 -18.74 -4.91 -1.98
C GLU A 69 -17.30 -5.29 -2.36
N ASP A 70 -16.47 -4.30 -2.76
CA ASP A 70 -15.05 -4.53 -3.11
C ASP A 70 -14.28 -5.07 -1.89
N VAL A 71 -14.52 -4.52 -0.70
CA VAL A 71 -13.89 -4.95 0.56
C VAL A 71 -14.38 -6.33 0.96
N CYS A 72 -15.70 -6.57 0.94
CA CYS A 72 -16.28 -7.88 1.21
C CYS A 72 -15.77 -8.96 0.24
N ALA A 73 -15.60 -8.63 -1.04
CA ALA A 73 -15.04 -9.55 -2.02
C ALA A 73 -13.60 -9.94 -1.66
N SER A 74 -12.79 -8.99 -1.19
CA SER A 74 -11.43 -9.26 -0.71
C SER A 74 -11.42 -10.13 0.56
N LEU A 75 -12.33 -9.88 1.50
CA LEU A 75 -12.43 -10.63 2.76
C LEU A 75 -12.99 -12.04 2.60
N LYS A 76 -13.82 -12.28 1.57
CA LYS A 76 -14.40 -13.61 1.26
C LYS A 76 -13.45 -14.55 0.53
N ARG A 77 -12.27 -14.06 0.13
CA ARG A 77 -11.23 -14.93 -0.44
C ARG A 77 -10.75 -15.93 0.61
N GLU A 78 -10.16 -17.02 0.15
CA GLU A 78 -9.48 -18.00 1.01
C GLU A 78 -8.40 -17.35 1.89
N ASP A 79 -7.71 -16.34 1.34
CA ASP A 79 -6.69 -15.55 2.03
C ASP A 79 -7.26 -14.47 2.97
N GLY A 80 -8.57 -14.32 3.13
CA GLY A 80 -9.20 -13.22 3.87
C GLY A 80 -8.61 -12.95 5.25
N PRO A 81 -8.45 -13.97 6.13
CA PRO A 81 -7.82 -13.77 7.45
C PRO A 81 -6.38 -13.29 7.36
N THR A 82 -5.60 -13.83 6.43
CA THR A 82 -4.22 -13.41 6.17
C THR A 82 -4.15 -11.97 5.68
N LEU A 83 -5.09 -11.55 4.81
CA LEU A 83 -5.18 -10.18 4.32
C LEU A 83 -5.52 -9.19 5.46
N LEU A 84 -6.39 -9.56 6.39
CA LEU A 84 -6.71 -8.73 7.56
C LEU A 84 -5.49 -8.53 8.46
N GLY A 85 -4.84 -9.60 8.88
CA GLY A 85 -3.65 -9.49 9.73
C GLY A 85 -2.48 -8.82 9.02
N ALA A 86 -2.30 -9.06 7.71
CA ALA A 86 -1.33 -8.32 6.89
C ALA A 86 -1.63 -6.81 6.85
N THR A 87 -2.91 -6.45 6.71
CA THR A 87 -3.36 -5.05 6.76
C THR A 87 -3.01 -4.40 8.09
N GLN A 88 -3.30 -5.06 9.21
CA GLN A 88 -2.95 -4.55 10.54
C GLN A 88 -1.43 -4.44 10.70
N GLY A 89 -0.67 -5.46 10.28
CA GLY A 89 0.79 -5.44 10.32
C GLY A 89 1.40 -4.27 9.55
N LEU A 90 0.90 -3.98 8.34
CA LEU A 90 1.33 -2.83 7.54
C LEU A 90 0.98 -1.49 8.19
N VAL A 91 -0.20 -1.37 8.79
CA VAL A 91 -0.62 -0.18 9.55
C VAL A 91 0.28 0.03 10.77
N ASP A 92 0.73 -1.04 11.40
CA ASP A 92 1.67 -1.02 12.54
C ASP A 92 3.14 -0.79 12.13
N GLY A 93 3.42 -0.78 10.82
CA GLY A 93 4.73 -0.48 10.27
C GLY A 93 5.61 -1.70 9.99
N SER A 94 5.03 -2.90 9.98
CA SER A 94 5.65 -4.11 9.45
C SER A 94 5.59 -4.13 7.92
N ALA A 95 6.33 -5.05 7.29
CA ALA A 95 6.17 -5.38 5.88
C ALA A 95 5.71 -6.83 5.75
N VAL A 96 5.11 -7.22 4.63
CA VAL A 96 4.53 -8.54 4.42
C VAL A 96 5.07 -9.16 3.13
N ALA A 97 5.43 -10.44 3.19
CA ALA A 97 5.87 -11.18 2.02
C ALA A 97 5.13 -12.53 1.94
N TRP A 98 4.54 -12.79 0.77
CA TRP A 98 3.96 -14.09 0.44
C TRP A 98 4.98 -14.90 -0.38
N ILE A 99 5.27 -16.12 0.08
CA ILE A 99 6.16 -17.03 -0.64
C ILE A 99 5.29 -18.02 -1.38
N ARG A 100 4.97 -17.69 -2.62
CA ARG A 100 4.09 -18.51 -3.48
C ARG A 100 4.33 -18.21 -4.95
N PRO A 101 3.84 -19.06 -5.87
CA PRO A 101 3.77 -18.74 -7.29
C PRO A 101 3.04 -17.41 -7.50
N TYR A 102 3.22 -16.81 -8.68
CA TYR A 102 2.56 -15.57 -9.06
C TYR A 102 1.05 -15.62 -8.77
N ASP A 103 0.58 -14.62 -8.05
CA ASP A 103 -0.82 -14.36 -7.74
C ASP A 103 -1.07 -12.86 -7.93
N ASP A 104 -1.79 -12.53 -9.00
CA ASP A 104 -2.09 -11.15 -9.38
C ASP A 104 -3.17 -10.48 -8.51
N ALA A 105 -3.85 -11.25 -7.66
CA ALA A 105 -4.99 -10.76 -6.89
C ALA A 105 -4.68 -10.46 -5.41
N ILE A 106 -3.67 -11.10 -4.80
CA ILE A 106 -3.46 -11.00 -3.35
C ILE A 106 -3.06 -9.59 -2.91
N VAL A 107 -2.07 -8.98 -3.58
CA VAL A 107 -1.61 -7.63 -3.22
C VAL A 107 -2.65 -6.55 -3.58
N PRO A 108 -3.32 -6.58 -4.75
CA PRO A 108 -4.46 -5.72 -5.01
C PRO A 108 -5.60 -5.86 -3.99
N SER A 109 -5.94 -7.08 -3.55
CA SER A 109 -6.95 -7.30 -2.51
C SER A 109 -6.53 -6.70 -1.17
N LEU A 110 -5.29 -6.88 -0.76
CA LEU A 110 -4.72 -6.22 0.42
C LEU A 110 -4.84 -4.70 0.31
N TRP A 111 -4.58 -4.14 -0.89
CA TRP A 111 -4.66 -2.70 -1.13
C TRP A 111 -6.08 -2.15 -0.93
N GLN A 112 -7.13 -2.94 -1.17
CA GLN A 112 -8.51 -2.53 -0.88
C GLN A 112 -8.77 -2.34 0.62
N LEU A 113 -8.04 -3.03 1.48
CA LEU A 113 -8.23 -2.99 2.93
C LEU A 113 -7.44 -1.88 3.63
N LEU A 114 -6.36 -1.37 3.02
CA LEU A 114 -5.47 -0.38 3.65
C LEU A 114 -6.07 1.03 3.76
N PRO A 115 -5.72 1.81 4.81
CA PRO A 115 -6.05 3.23 4.87
C PRO A 115 -5.52 3.96 3.63
N THR A 116 -6.30 4.89 3.07
CA THR A 116 -5.92 5.66 1.87
C THR A 116 -4.53 6.29 2.02
N ARG A 117 -4.23 6.82 3.19
CA ARG A 117 -2.93 7.43 3.44
C ARG A 117 -1.79 6.41 3.51
N ALA A 118 -1.99 5.26 4.14
CA ALA A 118 -0.98 4.21 4.16
C ALA A 118 -0.62 3.77 2.73
N ARG A 119 -1.61 3.66 1.85
CA ARG A 119 -1.40 3.31 0.43
C ARG A 119 -0.49 4.28 -0.32
N THR A 120 -0.45 5.57 0.08
CA THR A 120 0.43 6.56 -0.56
C THR A 120 1.87 6.49 -0.07
N GLU A 121 2.12 5.88 1.08
CA GLU A 121 3.42 5.75 1.72
C GLU A 121 4.08 4.40 1.50
N LEU A 122 3.29 3.35 1.25
CA LEU A 122 3.73 1.96 1.10
C LEU A 122 4.07 1.63 -0.36
N TRP A 123 4.99 0.72 -0.54
CA TRP A 123 5.46 0.25 -1.84
C TRP A 123 5.05 -1.20 -2.07
N PRO A 124 4.04 -1.46 -2.92
CA PRO A 124 3.63 -2.82 -3.26
C PRO A 124 4.36 -3.36 -4.49
N ALA A 125 4.47 -4.68 -4.53
CA ALA A 125 4.76 -5.42 -5.75
C ALA A 125 3.87 -6.67 -5.82
N SER A 126 3.07 -6.81 -6.87
CA SER A 126 2.27 -8.02 -7.08
C SER A 126 3.13 -9.26 -7.30
N PHE A 127 4.36 -9.07 -7.76
CA PHE A 127 5.37 -10.11 -7.90
C PHE A 127 6.76 -9.50 -8.00
N ALA A 128 7.76 -10.15 -7.41
CA ALA A 128 9.17 -9.83 -7.59
C ALA A 128 10.02 -11.11 -7.45
N PHE A 129 11.12 -11.21 -8.18
CA PHE A 129 12.07 -12.34 -8.05
C PHE A 129 12.93 -12.22 -6.79
N SER A 130 13.11 -11.00 -6.28
CA SER A 130 13.82 -10.73 -5.03
C SER A 130 13.28 -9.45 -4.39
N ASN A 131 13.55 -9.24 -3.11
CA ASN A 131 13.08 -8.03 -2.42
C ASN A 131 14.21 -7.02 -2.15
N GLN A 132 15.18 -6.90 -3.06
CA GLN A 132 16.26 -5.90 -2.96
C GLN A 132 15.74 -4.46 -2.93
N LEU A 133 14.60 -4.19 -3.58
CA LEU A 133 13.94 -2.88 -3.55
C LEU A 133 13.15 -2.60 -2.27
N ARG A 134 13.05 -3.57 -1.36
CA ARG A 134 12.40 -3.43 -0.04
C ARG A 134 10.93 -3.02 -0.14
N PHE A 135 10.17 -3.68 -0.99
CA PHE A 135 8.72 -3.51 -1.05
C PHE A 135 8.10 -3.79 0.32
N ASP A 136 7.07 -3.05 0.67
CA ASP A 136 6.35 -3.25 1.95
C ASP A 136 5.33 -4.40 1.86
N ALA A 137 4.80 -4.69 0.67
CA ALA A 137 3.95 -5.85 0.39
C ALA A 137 4.40 -6.49 -0.92
N VAL A 138 4.76 -7.78 -0.90
CA VAL A 138 5.32 -8.44 -2.08
C VAL A 138 4.99 -9.93 -2.14
N VAL A 139 4.81 -10.45 -3.36
CA VAL A 139 4.79 -11.89 -3.64
C VAL A 139 6.16 -12.29 -4.22
N LEU A 140 6.77 -13.32 -3.66
CA LEU A 140 8.07 -13.86 -4.06
C LEU A 140 7.92 -15.35 -4.40
N PRO A 141 8.57 -15.85 -5.46
CA PRO A 141 8.53 -17.27 -5.81
C PRO A 141 9.28 -18.14 -4.81
N GLU A 142 10.32 -17.59 -4.19
CA GLU A 142 11.18 -18.29 -3.25
C GLU A 142 11.55 -17.37 -2.07
N PRO A 143 11.84 -17.94 -0.90
CA PRO A 143 12.27 -17.15 0.26
C PRO A 143 13.61 -16.46 -0.02
N ASP A 144 13.63 -15.15 0.04
CA ASP A 144 14.87 -14.36 0.02
C ASP A 144 15.55 -14.46 1.39
N LYS A 145 16.44 -15.45 1.55
CA LYS A 145 17.07 -15.80 2.83
C LYS A 145 17.90 -14.67 3.45
N GLU A 146 18.40 -13.76 2.64
CA GLU A 146 19.25 -12.66 3.11
C GLU A 146 18.44 -11.46 3.63
N ASN A 147 17.25 -11.22 3.07
CA ASN A 147 16.49 -9.99 3.32
C ASN A 147 15.20 -10.18 4.14
N LEU A 148 14.67 -11.42 4.25
CA LEU A 148 13.34 -11.65 4.87
C LEU A 148 13.36 -11.84 6.39
N THR A 149 14.49 -12.14 6.99
CA THR A 149 14.53 -12.73 8.35
C THR A 149 14.20 -11.79 9.51
N ARG A 150 14.04 -10.49 9.31
CA ARG A 150 13.80 -9.57 10.45
C ARG A 150 12.71 -8.52 10.25
N ARG A 151 12.19 -8.33 9.03
CA ARG A 151 11.30 -7.20 8.74
C ARG A 151 9.94 -7.62 8.19
N TYR A 152 9.85 -8.82 7.63
CA TYR A 152 8.65 -9.25 6.91
C TYR A 152 7.86 -10.25 7.71
N LEU A 153 6.55 -10.00 7.79
CA LEU A 153 5.60 -11.02 8.23
C LEU A 153 5.46 -12.04 7.10
N SER A 154 5.62 -13.32 7.43
CA SER A 154 5.23 -14.40 6.54
C SER A 154 3.72 -14.51 6.47
N GLU A 155 3.21 -15.28 5.53
CA GLU A 155 1.78 -15.57 5.39
C GLU A 155 1.19 -16.14 6.69
N GLU A 156 1.88 -17.09 7.32
CA GLU A 156 1.47 -17.68 8.60
C GLU A 156 1.48 -16.65 9.75
N GLN A 157 2.51 -15.80 9.79
CA GLN A 157 2.59 -14.72 10.78
C GLN A 157 1.53 -13.66 10.56
N ALA A 158 1.18 -13.36 9.32
CA ALA A 158 0.08 -12.46 8.99
C ALA A 158 -1.26 -13.05 9.40
N ALA A 159 -1.51 -14.34 9.12
CA ALA A 159 -2.75 -15.01 9.54
C ALA A 159 -2.94 -15.05 11.06
N ASN A 160 -1.83 -15.09 11.82
CA ASN A 160 -1.82 -15.10 13.27
C ASN A 160 -1.43 -13.75 13.89
N TYR A 161 -1.49 -12.66 13.09
CA TYR A 161 -1.15 -11.33 13.60
C TYR A 161 -2.14 -10.92 14.70
N PRO A 162 -1.69 -10.26 15.79
CA PRO A 162 -2.59 -9.82 16.85
C PRO A 162 -3.68 -8.89 16.32
N GLU A 163 -4.93 -9.19 16.65
CA GLU A 163 -6.06 -8.37 16.25
C GLU A 163 -5.88 -6.91 16.67
N GLY A 164 -6.03 -6.00 15.72
CA GLY A 164 -5.89 -4.58 15.93
C GLY A 164 -7.19 -3.82 15.69
N ARG A 165 -7.24 -2.60 16.20
CA ARG A 165 -8.46 -1.78 16.08
C ARG A 165 -8.81 -1.45 14.63
N TYR A 166 -7.81 -1.35 13.76
CA TYR A 166 -8.05 -0.96 12.38
C TYR A 166 -8.73 -2.10 11.62
N GLU A 167 -8.15 -3.31 11.65
CA GLU A 167 -8.71 -4.47 10.94
C GLU A 167 -10.12 -4.80 11.42
N LEU A 168 -10.36 -4.80 12.76
CA LEU A 168 -11.67 -5.03 13.33
C LEU A 168 -12.69 -3.97 12.85
N SER A 169 -12.26 -2.70 12.72
CA SER A 169 -13.13 -1.64 12.20
C SER A 169 -13.47 -1.84 10.72
N VAL A 170 -12.49 -2.26 9.90
CA VAL A 170 -12.71 -2.56 8.47
C VAL A 170 -13.68 -3.73 8.32
N GLN A 171 -13.42 -4.82 9.04
CA GLN A 171 -14.27 -6.02 9.01
C GLN A 171 -15.70 -5.69 9.45
N SER A 172 -15.86 -5.01 10.60
CA SER A 172 -17.18 -4.65 11.12
C SER A 172 -17.96 -3.73 10.18
N ALA A 173 -17.30 -2.74 9.57
CA ALA A 173 -17.94 -1.85 8.60
C ALA A 173 -18.38 -2.60 7.34
N ALA A 174 -17.56 -3.54 6.86
CA ALA A 174 -17.88 -4.39 5.72
C ALA A 174 -19.05 -5.34 6.02
N GLU A 175 -19.04 -6.02 7.18
CA GLU A 175 -20.11 -6.92 7.62
C GLU A 175 -21.43 -6.19 7.85
N ALA A 176 -21.39 -4.96 8.37
CA ALA A 176 -22.58 -4.11 8.53
C ALA A 176 -23.13 -3.58 7.20
N GLY A 177 -22.38 -3.63 6.11
CA GLY A 177 -22.76 -3.02 4.84
C GLY A 177 -22.78 -1.49 4.89
N ASP A 178 -22.13 -0.87 5.87
CA ASP A 178 -22.16 0.58 6.10
C ASP A 178 -21.02 1.28 5.34
N GLN A 179 -21.37 1.83 4.18
CA GLN A 179 -20.42 2.54 3.33
C GLN A 179 -19.86 3.81 4.00
N ALA A 180 -20.67 4.53 4.78
CA ALA A 180 -20.23 5.76 5.42
C ALA A 180 -19.19 5.45 6.52
N TRP A 181 -19.45 4.41 7.29
CA TRP A 181 -18.49 3.93 8.28
C TRP A 181 -17.21 3.41 7.64
N LEU A 182 -17.32 2.63 6.54
CA LEU A 182 -16.15 2.17 5.80
C LEU A 182 -15.30 3.34 5.30
N ASP A 183 -15.90 4.35 4.68
CA ASP A 183 -15.19 5.54 4.20
C ASP A 183 -14.46 6.26 5.35
N GLU A 184 -15.10 6.39 6.52
CA GLU A 184 -14.48 6.94 7.72
C GLU A 184 -13.24 6.13 8.15
N VAL A 185 -13.38 4.80 8.24
CA VAL A 185 -12.28 3.90 8.64
C VAL A 185 -11.14 3.98 7.64
N LEU A 186 -11.42 3.95 6.33
CA LEU A 186 -10.42 4.03 5.28
C LEU A 186 -9.73 5.40 5.18
N SER A 187 -10.35 6.47 5.68
CA SER A 187 -9.77 7.82 5.74
C SER A 187 -8.89 8.06 6.96
N ARG A 188 -8.88 7.16 7.94
CA ARG A 188 -8.12 7.32 9.18
C ARG A 188 -6.64 7.53 8.92
N ARG A 189 -6.04 8.37 9.76
CA ARG A 189 -4.60 8.70 9.71
C ARG A 189 -3.78 7.50 10.17
N GLY A 190 -2.66 7.24 9.50
CA GLY A 190 -1.73 6.21 9.90
C GLY A 190 -1.00 6.55 11.22
N ARG A 191 -0.35 5.55 11.84
CA ARG A 191 0.43 5.68 13.08
C ARG A 191 1.51 6.78 12.99
N ARG A 192 2.16 6.93 11.84
CA ARG A 192 3.18 7.98 11.60
C ARG A 192 2.66 9.39 11.81
N ASP A 193 1.40 9.65 11.42
CA ASP A 193 0.80 10.96 11.60
C ASP A 193 0.44 11.27 13.04
N THR A 194 -0.06 10.27 13.75
CA THR A 194 -0.34 10.39 15.18
C THR A 194 0.95 10.70 15.93
N TRP A 195 2.07 10.08 15.55
CA TRP A 195 3.38 10.34 16.14
C TRP A 195 3.90 11.76 15.82
N ARG A 196 3.79 12.19 14.55
CA ARG A 196 4.16 13.56 14.15
C ARG A 196 3.33 14.61 14.85
N MET A 197 2.02 14.42 14.96
CA MET A 197 1.13 15.30 15.71
C MET A 197 1.48 15.32 17.20
N GLY A 198 1.81 14.15 17.78
CA GLY A 198 2.29 14.06 19.16
C GLY A 198 3.56 14.86 19.41
N ILE A 199 4.56 14.73 18.52
CA ILE A 199 5.80 15.51 18.60
C ILE A 199 5.54 17.01 18.47
N LEU A 200 4.70 17.44 17.51
CA LEU A 200 4.36 18.85 17.33
C LEU A 200 3.64 19.42 18.56
N LEU A 201 2.76 18.64 19.17
CA LEU A 201 2.06 19.04 20.40
C LEU A 201 3.04 19.18 21.57
N ILE A 202 3.95 18.23 21.75
CA ILE A 202 4.99 18.30 22.78
C ILE A 202 5.91 19.51 22.55
N MET A 203 6.35 19.74 21.31
CA MET A 203 7.16 20.92 20.97
C MET A 203 6.40 22.22 21.27
N GLY A 204 5.10 22.30 20.94
CA GLY A 204 4.25 23.46 21.26
C GLY A 204 4.19 23.74 22.77
N ILE A 205 4.02 22.68 23.56
CA ILE A 205 4.01 22.80 25.05
C ILE A 205 5.36 23.28 25.58
N VAL A 206 6.48 22.75 25.08
CA VAL A 206 7.84 23.15 25.47
C VAL A 206 8.09 24.62 25.14
N ILE A 207 7.72 25.07 23.93
CA ILE A 207 7.86 26.46 23.50
C ILE A 207 7.02 27.39 24.40
N LEU A 208 5.77 27.01 24.68
CA LEU A 208 4.89 27.78 25.55
C LEU A 208 5.47 27.90 26.97
N TYR A 209 5.97 26.79 27.52
CA TYR A 209 6.60 26.80 28.85
C TYR A 209 7.86 27.68 28.88
N ALA A 210 8.71 27.61 27.86
CA ALA A 210 9.91 28.46 27.74
C ALA A 210 9.54 29.93 27.65
N ALA A 211 8.53 30.30 26.86
CA ALA A 211 8.04 31.67 26.72
C ALA A 211 7.50 32.22 28.06
N LEU A 212 6.69 31.43 28.80
CA LEU A 212 6.18 31.80 30.09
C LEU A 212 7.30 31.96 31.14
N SER A 213 8.30 31.08 31.08
CA SER A 213 9.47 31.18 31.98
C SER A 213 10.29 32.46 31.73
N LEU A 214 10.46 32.80 30.44
CA LEU A 214 11.16 34.02 30.03
C LEU A 214 10.41 35.28 30.47
N MET A 215 9.10 35.32 30.29
CA MET A 215 8.26 36.44 30.75
C MET A 215 8.34 36.63 32.26
N ARG A 216 8.36 35.52 33.03
CA ARG A 216 8.54 35.60 34.50
C ARG A 216 9.92 36.10 34.92
N ALA A 217 10.96 35.78 34.11
CA ALA A 217 12.32 36.24 34.40
C ALA A 217 12.52 37.73 34.06
N LEU A 218 11.88 38.24 33.01
CA LEU A 218 11.96 39.63 32.57
C LEU A 218 11.04 40.59 33.33
N GLY A 219 10.00 40.06 33.98
CA GLY A 219 9.04 40.85 34.77
C GLY A 219 9.42 41.00 36.25
N ARG A 220 10.63 40.55 36.64
CA ARG A 220 11.27 40.80 37.93
C ARG A 220 12.37 41.83 37.78
#